data_a8c21f1ecedaf14cbe7b044fa705c011
#
_entry.id   a8c21f1ecedaf14cbe7b044fa705c011
#
_cell.length_a   1.000
_cell.length_b   1.000
_cell.length_c   1.000
_cell.angle_alpha   90.00
_cell.angle_beta   90.00
_cell.angle_gamma   90.00
#
_symmetry.space_group_name_H-M   'P 1'
#
loop_
_entity.id
_entity.type
_entity.pdbx_description
1 polymer ?
#
loop_
_entity_poly.entity_id
_entity_poly.type
_entity_poly.pdbx_seq_one_letter_code
_entity_poly.pdbx_strand_id
1 'polypeptide(L)'
;MKIPLYRHNYRGGHHIDLLQSGEPFFGAVEKLIDEAKHFIHFQTYLIDEDKTGIRIIDALIRAAKRGVRTYLLLDAYGTKYLSKELVDSIDDSGILFRFFSPAFVTNGFQLSLRLHLKVVMADGQTAIIGGMNFADRYHGTPSKKGWLDFAVVVRGPECVQLHA
;
A
#
# COMPACT_ATOMS: atom_id res chain seq x y z
N MET A 1 -37.38 -4.04 -14.89
CA MET A 1 -36.07 -4.56 -14.46
C MET A 1 -35.88 -4.16 -12.98
N LYS A 2 -36.01 -5.11 -12.03
CA LYS A 2 -35.81 -4.81 -10.60
C LYS A 2 -34.31 -4.76 -10.35
N ILE A 3 -33.78 -3.59 -10.02
CA ILE A 3 -32.42 -3.43 -9.52
C ILE A 3 -32.34 -4.22 -8.20
N PRO A 4 -31.45 -5.19 -8.04
CA PRO A 4 -31.31 -5.88 -6.76
C PRO A 4 -30.89 -4.83 -5.72
N LEU A 5 -31.71 -4.66 -4.69
CA LEU A 5 -31.33 -3.92 -3.49
C LEU A 5 -30.17 -4.66 -2.85
N TYR A 6 -28.94 -4.18 -3.04
CA TYR A 6 -27.81 -4.63 -2.24
C TYR A 6 -28.16 -4.38 -0.79
N ARG A 7 -28.29 -5.45 -0.01
CA ARG A 7 -28.33 -5.32 1.44
C ARG A 7 -26.95 -4.85 1.91
N HIS A 8 -26.80 -3.55 2.07
CA HIS A 8 -25.61 -2.99 2.68
C HIS A 8 -25.61 -3.42 4.16
N ASN A 9 -24.72 -4.33 4.52
CA ASN A 9 -24.46 -4.64 5.91
C ASN A 9 -23.60 -3.53 6.50
N TYR A 10 -24.22 -2.43 6.92
CA TYR A 10 -23.53 -1.40 7.66
C TYR A 10 -23.13 -1.96 9.04
N ARG A 11 -21.86 -1.80 9.39
CA ARG A 11 -21.32 -2.21 10.69
C ARG A 11 -20.82 -0.99 11.43
N GLY A 12 -21.11 -0.91 12.73
CA GLY A 12 -20.64 0.14 13.60
C GLY A 12 -19.30 -0.21 14.26
N GLY A 13 -18.78 0.74 15.05
CA GLY A 13 -17.55 0.53 15.83
C GLY A 13 -16.26 0.92 15.09
N HIS A 14 -16.40 1.65 13.99
CA HIS A 14 -15.27 2.17 13.23
C HIS A 14 -15.03 3.64 13.50
N HIS A 15 -13.75 4.03 13.52
CA HIS A 15 -13.31 5.42 13.44
C HIS A 15 -12.66 5.66 12.09
N ILE A 16 -13.07 6.72 11.41
CA ILE A 16 -12.59 7.04 10.06
C ILE A 16 -12.08 8.48 10.05
N ASP A 17 -10.80 8.64 9.66
CA ASP A 17 -10.18 9.94 9.45
C ASP A 17 -9.85 10.11 7.96
N LEU A 18 -10.09 11.33 7.43
CA LEU A 18 -9.72 11.68 6.08
C LEU A 18 -8.28 12.20 6.06
N LEU A 19 -7.48 11.68 5.13
CA LEU A 19 -6.13 12.16 4.84
C LEU A 19 -6.08 12.79 3.45
N GLN A 20 -5.49 13.96 3.36
CA GLN A 20 -5.11 14.57 2.09
C GLN A 20 -3.70 14.14 1.71
N SER A 21 -3.39 14.15 0.42
CA SER A 21 -2.05 13.90 -0.14
C SER A 21 -0.96 14.78 0.48
N GLY A 22 0.28 14.38 0.31
CA GLY A 22 1.44 15.03 0.93
C GLY A 22 1.80 14.43 2.28
N GLU A 23 2.52 15.17 3.10
CA GLU A 23 3.02 14.67 4.39
C GLU A 23 1.95 14.10 5.33
N PRO A 24 0.69 14.62 5.39
CA PRO A 24 -0.34 13.99 6.21
C PRO A 24 -0.58 12.51 5.89
N PHE A 25 -0.56 12.15 4.59
CA PHE A 25 -0.72 10.75 4.17
C PHE A 25 0.55 9.94 4.40
N PHE A 26 1.70 10.39 3.88
CA PHE A 26 2.96 9.62 3.94
C PHE A 26 3.45 9.45 5.37
N GLY A 27 3.33 10.50 6.20
CA GLY A 27 3.64 10.41 7.62
C GLY A 27 2.71 9.46 8.38
N ALA A 28 1.42 9.43 8.04
CA ALA A 28 0.47 8.47 8.64
C ALA A 28 0.80 7.03 8.23
N VAL A 29 1.17 6.79 6.96
CA VAL A 29 1.60 5.46 6.48
C VAL A 29 2.87 5.01 7.18
N GLU A 30 3.91 5.84 7.22
CA GLU A 30 5.16 5.52 7.90
C GLU A 30 4.94 5.25 9.38
N LYS A 31 4.16 6.09 10.05
CA LYS A 31 3.80 5.88 11.47
C LYS A 31 3.09 4.55 11.67
N LEU A 32 2.10 4.20 10.83
CA LEU A 32 1.39 2.93 10.91
C LEU A 32 2.36 1.73 10.79
N ILE A 33 3.33 1.82 9.87
CA ILE A 33 4.36 0.79 9.67
C ILE A 33 5.30 0.70 10.88
N ASP A 34 5.75 1.85 11.41
CA ASP A 34 6.70 1.88 12.51
C ASP A 34 6.06 1.45 13.85
N GLU A 35 4.75 1.66 14.05
CA GLU A 35 4.00 1.24 15.23
C GLU A 35 3.52 -0.22 15.20
N ALA A 36 3.54 -0.87 14.02
CA ALA A 36 3.12 -2.26 13.85
C ALA A 36 3.94 -3.23 14.73
N LYS A 37 3.25 -4.22 15.33
CA LYS A 37 3.85 -5.18 16.27
C LYS A 37 3.84 -6.62 15.78
N HIS A 38 2.87 -7.00 14.95
CA HIS A 38 2.67 -8.39 14.57
C HIS A 38 2.78 -8.60 13.07
N PHE A 39 2.05 -7.83 12.28
CA PHE A 39 2.10 -7.96 10.83
C PHE A 39 1.64 -6.70 10.10
N ILE A 40 2.13 -6.55 8.87
CA ILE A 40 1.77 -5.49 7.92
C ILE A 40 1.37 -6.15 6.60
N HIS A 41 0.26 -5.70 6.01
CA HIS A 41 -0.09 -5.94 4.62
C HIS A 41 0.02 -4.62 3.85
N PHE A 42 0.89 -4.58 2.88
CA PHE A 42 1.11 -3.43 2.03
C PHE A 42 0.86 -3.82 0.57
N GLN A 43 -0.12 -3.18 -0.05
CA GLN A 43 -0.49 -3.43 -1.44
C GLN A 43 -0.57 -2.11 -2.19
N THR A 44 0.13 -1.99 -3.31
CA THR A 44 0.04 -0.82 -4.16
C THR A 44 0.25 -1.13 -5.63
N TYR A 45 -0.39 -0.32 -6.48
CA TYR A 45 -0.15 -0.36 -7.90
C TYR A 45 1.25 0.15 -8.26
N LEU A 46 1.68 1.25 -7.62
CA LEU A 46 2.92 1.90 -7.96
C LEU A 46 3.66 2.37 -6.71
N ILE A 47 4.94 2.08 -6.69
CA ILE A 47 5.95 2.70 -5.84
C ILE A 47 7.14 3.04 -6.74
N ASP A 48 7.60 4.28 -6.71
CA ASP A 48 8.76 4.71 -7.51
C ASP A 48 10.03 4.64 -6.66
N GLU A 49 11.16 4.44 -7.32
CA GLU A 49 12.48 4.53 -6.69
C GLU A 49 12.94 5.99 -6.58
N ASP A 50 12.09 6.80 -5.92
CA ASP A 50 12.35 8.19 -5.60
C ASP A 50 12.42 8.38 -4.07
N LYS A 51 12.59 9.62 -3.61
CA LYS A 51 12.74 9.90 -2.19
C LYS A 51 11.56 9.40 -1.36
N THR A 52 10.34 9.55 -1.87
CA THR A 52 9.13 9.13 -1.18
C THR A 52 8.97 7.61 -1.16
N GLY A 53 9.19 6.95 -2.29
CA GLY A 53 9.10 5.49 -2.36
C GLY A 53 10.17 4.81 -1.51
N ILE A 54 11.42 5.27 -1.57
CA ILE A 54 12.51 4.75 -0.73
C ILE A 54 12.19 4.92 0.75
N ARG A 55 11.70 6.10 1.18
CA ARG A 55 11.27 6.34 2.58
C ARG A 55 10.30 5.26 3.07
N ILE A 56 9.33 4.87 2.26
CA ILE A 56 8.33 3.86 2.64
C ILE A 56 8.91 2.45 2.61
N ILE A 57 9.72 2.12 1.60
CA ILE A 57 10.42 0.82 1.54
C ILE A 57 11.33 0.67 2.77
N ASP A 58 12.09 1.68 3.13
CA ASP A 58 12.93 1.67 4.33
C ASP A 58 12.11 1.46 5.61
N ALA A 59 10.91 2.05 5.71
CA ALA A 59 10.01 1.81 6.84
C ALA A 59 9.58 0.33 6.91
N LEU A 60 9.22 -0.28 5.77
CA LEU A 60 8.87 -1.70 5.69
C LEU A 60 10.05 -2.61 6.08
N ILE A 61 11.26 -2.28 5.60
CA ILE A 61 12.49 -2.99 5.96
C ILE A 61 12.77 -2.87 7.47
N ARG A 62 12.60 -1.68 8.05
CA ARG A 62 12.72 -1.48 9.51
C ARG A 62 11.72 -2.35 10.27
N ALA A 63 10.48 -2.44 9.79
CA ALA A 63 9.46 -3.28 10.42
C ALA A 63 9.83 -4.77 10.35
N ALA A 64 10.26 -5.27 9.20
CA ALA A 64 10.72 -6.65 9.03
C ALA A 64 11.91 -6.96 9.97
N LYS A 65 12.88 -6.06 10.07
CA LYS A 65 14.03 -6.20 11.00
C LYS A 65 13.63 -6.20 12.48
N ARG A 66 12.50 -5.60 12.84
CA ARG A 66 11.91 -5.70 14.20
C ARG A 66 11.20 -7.03 14.46
N GLY A 67 11.08 -7.90 13.44
CA GLY A 67 10.36 -9.17 13.52
C GLY A 67 8.87 -9.08 13.18
N VAL A 68 8.41 -7.94 12.64
CA VAL A 68 7.04 -7.77 12.15
C VAL A 68 6.90 -8.52 10.82
N ARG A 69 5.92 -9.41 10.71
CA ARG A 69 5.65 -10.13 9.46
C ARG A 69 5.12 -9.15 8.40
N THR A 70 5.97 -8.79 7.45
CA THR A 70 5.67 -7.78 6.44
C THR A 70 5.37 -8.45 5.11
N TYR A 71 4.15 -8.29 4.62
CA TYR A 71 3.69 -8.76 3.32
C TYR A 71 3.62 -7.58 2.36
N LEU A 72 4.36 -7.66 1.26
CA LEU A 72 4.43 -6.61 0.24
C LEU A 72 3.96 -7.16 -1.11
N LEU A 73 2.90 -6.57 -1.66
CA LEU A 73 2.37 -6.91 -2.98
C LEU A 73 2.41 -5.68 -3.88
N LEU A 74 3.22 -5.73 -4.93
CA LEU A 74 3.38 -4.67 -5.92
C LEU A 74 2.86 -5.11 -7.29
N ASP A 75 2.20 -4.22 -8.03
CA ASP A 75 1.87 -4.51 -9.43
C ASP A 75 3.14 -4.52 -10.28
N ALA A 76 3.38 -5.61 -11.01
CA ALA A 76 4.61 -5.78 -11.79
C ALA A 76 4.78 -4.73 -12.90
N TYR A 77 3.70 -4.23 -13.47
CA TYR A 77 3.77 -3.17 -14.49
C TYR A 77 3.95 -1.79 -13.88
N GLY A 78 3.23 -1.51 -12.80
CA GLY A 78 3.29 -0.23 -12.11
C GLY A 78 4.67 0.03 -11.49
N THR A 79 5.41 -1.04 -11.14
CA THR A 79 6.72 -0.97 -10.48
C THR A 79 7.89 -1.45 -11.37
N LYS A 80 7.69 -1.52 -12.67
CA LYS A 80 8.67 -2.05 -13.65
C LYS A 80 9.99 -1.28 -13.73
N TYR A 81 10.08 -0.10 -13.13
CA TYR A 81 11.28 0.74 -13.12
C TYR A 81 12.08 0.64 -11.82
N LEU A 82 11.66 -0.20 -10.87
CA LEU A 82 12.49 -0.47 -9.70
C LEU A 82 13.79 -1.15 -10.13
N SER A 83 14.90 -0.69 -9.58
CA SER A 83 16.20 -1.30 -9.82
C SER A 83 16.26 -2.72 -9.24
N LYS A 84 17.12 -3.54 -9.83
CA LYS A 84 17.35 -4.88 -9.29
C LYS A 84 17.92 -4.81 -7.87
N GLU A 85 18.79 -3.86 -7.62
CA GLU A 85 19.43 -3.62 -6.33
C GLU A 85 18.39 -3.35 -5.24
N LEU A 86 17.36 -2.55 -5.54
CA LEU A 86 16.29 -2.28 -4.59
C LEU A 86 15.42 -3.51 -4.35
N VAL A 87 15.07 -4.24 -5.41
CA VAL A 87 14.30 -5.49 -5.31
C VAL A 87 15.05 -6.53 -4.48
N ASP A 88 16.35 -6.72 -4.74
CA ASP A 88 17.21 -7.63 -3.98
C ASP A 88 17.26 -7.20 -2.49
N SER A 89 17.36 -5.90 -2.21
CA SER A 89 17.36 -5.40 -0.83
C SER A 89 16.04 -5.66 -0.07
N ILE A 90 14.91 -5.65 -0.79
CA ILE A 90 13.60 -6.00 -0.23
C ILE A 90 13.57 -7.50 0.09
N ASP A 91 13.99 -8.35 -0.83
CA ASP A 91 14.02 -9.80 -0.65
C ASP A 91 14.94 -10.21 0.51
N ASP A 92 16.13 -9.61 0.60
CA ASP A 92 17.10 -9.88 1.66
C ASP A 92 16.66 -9.39 3.05
N SER A 93 15.69 -8.47 3.10
CA SER A 93 15.20 -7.90 4.37
C SER A 93 14.29 -8.82 5.19
N GLY A 94 13.84 -9.94 4.60
CA GLY A 94 12.84 -10.85 5.20
C GLY A 94 11.39 -10.41 4.97
N ILE A 95 11.15 -9.41 4.12
CA ILE A 95 9.81 -9.06 3.64
C ILE A 95 9.27 -10.19 2.76
N LEU A 96 8.03 -10.62 3.01
CA LEU A 96 7.32 -11.56 2.15
C LEU A 96 6.80 -10.82 0.93
N PHE A 97 7.65 -10.70 -0.09
CA PHE A 97 7.43 -9.88 -1.27
C PHE A 97 6.92 -10.69 -2.46
N ARG A 98 5.98 -10.11 -3.22
CA ARG A 98 5.51 -10.67 -4.50
C ARG A 98 5.12 -9.57 -5.48
N PHE A 99 5.35 -9.85 -6.77
CA PHE A 99 4.74 -9.09 -7.85
C PHE A 99 3.38 -9.68 -8.22
N PHE A 100 2.36 -8.81 -8.29
CA PHE A 100 1.06 -9.14 -8.86
C PHE A 100 1.15 -9.11 -10.38
N SER A 101 0.59 -10.15 -11.04
CA SER A 101 0.52 -10.26 -12.51
C SER A 101 1.85 -9.95 -13.21
N PRO A 102 2.94 -10.71 -12.94
CA PRO A 102 4.21 -10.51 -13.63
C PRO A 102 4.00 -10.64 -15.14
N ALA A 103 4.52 -9.69 -15.91
CA ALA A 103 4.22 -9.48 -17.33
C ALA A 103 4.71 -10.60 -18.27
N PHE A 104 5.31 -11.67 -17.75
CA PHE A 104 5.90 -12.76 -18.53
C PHE A 104 5.43 -14.13 -18.04
N VAL A 105 4.19 -14.46 -18.36
CA VAL A 105 3.79 -15.87 -18.46
C VAL A 105 3.10 -16.07 -19.79
N THR A 106 3.87 -16.61 -20.75
CA THR A 106 3.47 -17.38 -21.93
C THR A 106 2.49 -16.78 -22.94
N ASN A 107 2.96 -16.62 -24.19
CA ASN A 107 2.23 -16.78 -25.45
C ASN A 107 0.77 -16.28 -25.49
N GLY A 108 0.59 -14.98 -25.41
CA GLY A 108 -0.71 -14.37 -25.65
C GLY A 108 -0.75 -12.95 -25.09
N PHE A 109 -1.30 -12.04 -25.86
CA PHE A 109 -1.60 -10.68 -25.47
C PHE A 109 -2.69 -10.70 -24.39
N GLN A 110 -2.38 -11.10 -23.17
CA GLN A 110 -3.31 -10.96 -22.06
C GLN A 110 -3.20 -9.55 -21.51
N LEU A 111 -4.26 -8.77 -21.71
CA LEU A 111 -4.55 -7.62 -20.85
C LEU A 111 -4.70 -8.17 -19.41
N SER A 112 -3.58 -8.35 -18.72
CA SER A 112 -3.60 -8.89 -17.37
C SER A 112 -4.29 -7.89 -16.44
N LEU A 113 -5.08 -8.39 -15.52
CA LEU A 113 -5.62 -7.62 -14.42
C LEU A 113 -4.50 -6.83 -13.74
N ARG A 114 -4.79 -5.60 -13.31
CA ARG A 114 -3.85 -4.75 -12.58
C ARG A 114 -4.26 -4.62 -11.12
N LEU A 115 -3.28 -4.63 -10.25
CA LEU A 115 -3.49 -4.36 -8.83
C LEU A 115 -3.67 -2.86 -8.62
N HIS A 116 -4.89 -2.34 -8.82
CA HIS A 116 -5.12 -0.90 -8.65
C HIS A 116 -5.49 -0.50 -7.21
N LEU A 117 -5.26 -1.39 -6.25
CA LEU A 117 -5.44 -1.10 -4.83
C LEU A 117 -4.25 -0.32 -4.28
N LYS A 118 -4.48 0.54 -3.29
CA LYS A 118 -3.49 1.18 -2.43
C LYS A 118 -4.00 1.04 -1.01
N VAL A 119 -3.50 0.01 -0.35
CA VAL A 119 -3.94 -0.40 0.99
C VAL A 119 -2.72 -0.70 1.84
N VAL A 120 -2.67 -0.11 3.01
CA VAL A 120 -1.70 -0.45 4.06
C VAL A 120 -2.48 -0.80 5.30
N MET A 121 -2.27 -1.99 5.84
CA MET A 121 -2.96 -2.45 7.05
C MET A 121 -1.93 -3.00 8.03
N ALA A 122 -2.11 -2.68 9.32
CA ALA A 122 -1.27 -3.19 10.39
C ALA A 122 -2.13 -3.85 11.49
N ASP A 123 -1.68 -5.00 11.93
CA ASP A 123 -2.18 -5.76 13.09
C ASP A 123 -3.70 -6.06 13.06
N GLY A 124 -4.33 -5.97 11.88
CA GLY A 124 -5.77 -6.17 11.72
C GLY A 124 -6.65 -5.11 12.40
N GLN A 125 -6.07 -4.00 12.86
CA GLN A 125 -6.77 -2.97 13.63
C GLN A 125 -6.90 -1.64 12.92
N THR A 126 -5.90 -1.30 12.07
CA THR A 126 -5.85 -0.04 11.34
C THR A 126 -5.49 -0.29 9.90
N ALA A 127 -6.23 0.34 9.00
CA ALA A 127 -5.95 0.34 7.59
C ALA A 127 -5.95 1.76 7.03
N ILE A 128 -5.07 2.04 6.07
CA ILE A 128 -5.08 3.25 5.24
C ILE A 128 -5.40 2.82 3.82
N ILE A 129 -6.47 3.39 3.27
CA ILE A 129 -7.00 3.02 1.96
C ILE A 129 -7.23 4.29 1.15
N GLY A 130 -6.74 4.34 -0.08
CA GLY A 130 -6.91 5.55 -0.91
C GLY A 130 -6.52 5.41 -2.37
N GLY A 131 -6.45 6.54 -3.05
CA GLY A 131 -6.04 6.65 -4.46
C GLY A 131 -4.53 6.84 -4.64
N MET A 132 -3.83 7.29 -3.60
CA MET A 132 -2.43 7.70 -3.69
C MET A 132 -1.48 6.53 -3.86
N ASN A 133 -0.59 6.66 -4.84
CA ASN A 133 0.58 5.79 -4.98
C ASN A 133 1.79 6.38 -4.23
N PHE A 134 2.87 5.64 -4.15
CA PHE A 134 4.05 5.97 -3.36
C PHE A 134 5.16 6.54 -4.25
N ALA A 135 5.06 7.85 -4.50
CA ALA A 135 6.01 8.58 -5.32
C ALA A 135 6.02 10.07 -4.99
N ASP A 136 7.13 10.78 -5.30
CA ASP A 136 7.31 12.20 -5.03
C ASP A 136 6.21 13.07 -5.63
N ARG A 137 5.64 12.66 -6.77
CA ARG A 137 4.53 13.41 -7.41
C ARG A 137 3.25 13.44 -6.59
N TYR A 138 3.03 12.49 -5.66
CA TYR A 138 1.90 12.50 -4.71
C TYR A 138 2.26 13.21 -3.41
N HIS A 139 3.52 13.11 -2.98
CA HIS A 139 3.99 13.78 -1.77
C HIS A 139 4.16 15.29 -1.98
N GLY A 140 4.73 15.66 -3.12
CA GLY A 140 5.20 17.00 -3.40
C GLY A 140 6.64 17.21 -2.94
N THR A 141 7.20 18.33 -3.38
CA THR A 141 8.54 18.78 -3.04
C THR A 141 8.48 20.24 -2.56
N PRO A 142 9.53 20.80 -1.97
CA PRO A 142 9.54 22.21 -1.59
C PRO A 142 9.22 23.18 -2.74
N SER A 143 9.52 22.76 -3.98
CA SER A 143 9.31 23.58 -5.19
C SER A 143 8.02 23.24 -5.96
N LYS A 144 7.37 22.12 -5.66
CA LYS A 144 6.18 21.65 -6.41
C LYS A 144 5.22 20.93 -5.50
N LYS A 145 3.97 21.41 -5.44
CA LYS A 145 2.90 20.74 -4.70
C LYS A 145 2.66 19.34 -5.29
N GLY A 146 2.40 18.36 -4.41
CA GLY A 146 1.94 17.03 -4.80
C GLY A 146 0.59 17.07 -5.48
N TRP A 147 0.26 16.01 -6.21
CA TRP A 147 -1.07 15.84 -6.77
C TRP A 147 -2.10 15.73 -5.66
N LEU A 148 -3.23 16.43 -5.84
CA LEU A 148 -4.34 16.36 -4.89
C LEU A 148 -5.04 15.01 -5.00
N ASP A 149 -5.05 14.28 -3.90
CA ASP A 149 -5.76 13.01 -3.76
C ASP A 149 -6.09 12.79 -2.28
N PHE A 150 -6.90 11.78 -1.99
CA PHE A 150 -7.38 11.51 -0.63
C PHE A 150 -7.24 10.02 -0.29
N ALA A 151 -7.09 9.77 1.01
CA ALA A 151 -7.17 8.45 1.61
C ALA A 151 -7.98 8.52 2.90
N VAL A 152 -8.36 7.38 3.42
CA VAL A 152 -8.98 7.24 4.73
C VAL A 152 -8.13 6.35 5.62
N VAL A 153 -8.01 6.75 6.89
CA VAL A 153 -7.57 5.84 7.96
C VAL A 153 -8.82 5.23 8.55
N VAL A 154 -8.90 3.92 8.54
CA VAL A 154 -9.99 3.16 9.17
C VAL A 154 -9.42 2.43 10.37
N ARG A 155 -10.04 2.60 11.55
CA ARG A 155 -9.73 1.83 12.76
C ARG A 155 -10.99 1.11 13.20
N GLY A 156 -10.88 -0.18 13.51
CA GLY A 156 -12.00 -0.95 13.99
C GLY A 156 -11.97 -2.43 13.62
N PRO A 157 -12.94 -3.22 14.07
CA PRO A 157 -12.92 -4.67 14.01
C PRO A 157 -12.92 -5.24 12.58
N GLU A 158 -13.45 -4.52 11.61
CA GLU A 158 -13.50 -5.00 10.22
C GLU A 158 -12.16 -4.91 9.49
N CYS A 159 -11.17 -4.19 10.03
CA CYS A 159 -9.83 -4.16 9.44
C CYS A 159 -9.22 -5.57 9.35
N VAL A 160 -9.60 -6.48 10.23
CA VAL A 160 -9.17 -7.89 10.17
C VAL A 160 -9.62 -8.60 8.91
N GLN A 161 -10.74 -8.19 8.31
CA GLN A 161 -11.24 -8.81 7.06
C GLN A 161 -10.42 -8.41 5.82
N LEU A 162 -9.62 -7.35 5.90
CA LEU A 162 -8.67 -6.96 4.85
C LEU A 162 -7.44 -7.87 4.83
N HIS A 163 -7.36 -8.82 5.75
CA HIS A 163 -6.27 -9.79 5.86
C HIS A 163 -6.53 -11.06 5.02
N ALA A 164 -7.73 -11.27 4.54
CA ALA A 164 -8.13 -12.49 3.83
C ALA A 164 -7.63 -12.55 2.38
#